data_ce611f0653e930841cf30cd92e2a95c5
#
_entry.id   ce611f0653e930841cf30cd92e2a95c5
#
_cell.length_a   1.000
_cell.length_b   1.000
_cell.length_c   1.000
_cell.angle_alpha   90.00
_cell.angle_beta   90.00
_cell.angle_gamma   90.00
#
_symmetry.space_group_name_H-M   'P 1'
#
loop_
_entity.id
_entity.type
_entity.pdbx_description
1 polymer ?
#
loop_
_entity_poly.entity_id
_entity_poly.type
_entity_poly.pdbx_seq_one_letter_code
_entity_poly.pdbx_strand_id
1 'polypeptide(L)'
;DLSKSGLVGQLENPTIITDTAQWPKQFKEAPELAALVKDGKLPPVEQRIPQEPMVLKPLRSVGKYGGTWRRGFLGPGDGENGNRVRSGDKLLFWDETGTKITPSVAKGYEISEDGRRTTLYLRKGMKWSDGAPFTADDFVFWYEDMYQNKDLIKSPAPEFSANGKPGRRRKVDETTVAVEVDD
;
A
#
# COMPACT_ATOMS: atom_id res chain seq x y z
N ASP A 1 -10.21 -1.75 -29.61
CA ASP A 1 -10.67 -0.84 -28.54
C ASP A 1 -11.83 -1.52 -27.81
N LEU A 2 -11.53 -2.12 -26.65
CA LEU A 2 -12.49 -2.90 -25.84
C LEU A 2 -13.65 -2.02 -25.32
N SER A 3 -13.45 -0.69 -25.23
CA SER A 3 -14.50 0.23 -24.80
C SER A 3 -15.68 0.29 -25.77
N LYS A 4 -15.47 -0.08 -27.04
CA LYS A 4 -16.50 -0.14 -28.08
C LYS A 4 -17.25 -1.45 -28.12
N SER A 5 -16.77 -2.49 -27.43
CA SER A 5 -17.39 -3.82 -27.44
C SER A 5 -18.62 -3.94 -26.53
N GLY A 6 -18.86 -2.95 -25.66
CA GLY A 6 -19.91 -3.00 -24.63
C GLY A 6 -19.66 -4.04 -23.53
N LEU A 7 -18.56 -4.77 -23.59
CA LEU A 7 -18.19 -5.81 -22.60
C LEU A 7 -17.44 -5.24 -21.39
N VAL A 8 -16.84 -4.06 -21.55
CA VAL A 8 -16.12 -3.35 -20.50
C VAL A 8 -16.72 -1.98 -20.36
N GLY A 9 -17.10 -1.58 -19.15
CA GLY A 9 -17.53 -0.22 -18.84
C GLY A 9 -16.40 0.79 -19.05
N GLN A 10 -16.68 2.07 -18.80
CA GLN A 10 -15.61 3.08 -18.81
C GLN A 10 -14.54 2.71 -17.80
N LEU A 11 -13.28 2.78 -18.25
CA LEU A 11 -12.13 2.64 -17.37
C LEU A 11 -12.00 3.92 -16.54
N GLU A 12 -12.38 3.85 -15.28
CA GLU A 12 -12.42 4.98 -14.38
C GLU A 12 -11.75 4.61 -13.07
N ASN A 13 -10.98 5.53 -12.50
CA ASN A 13 -10.40 5.41 -11.17
C ASN A 13 -10.66 6.66 -10.33
N PRO A 14 -10.74 6.52 -9.00
CA PRO A 14 -10.65 7.67 -8.11
C PRO A 14 -9.35 8.46 -8.37
N THR A 15 -9.42 9.78 -8.31
CA THR A 15 -8.25 10.63 -8.49
C THR A 15 -7.51 10.80 -7.16
N ILE A 16 -6.19 10.60 -7.16
CA ILE A 16 -5.34 10.91 -5.99
C ILE A 16 -5.16 12.43 -5.92
N ILE A 17 -5.56 13.03 -4.79
CA ILE A 17 -5.38 14.46 -4.53
C ILE A 17 -3.98 14.64 -3.93
N THR A 18 -3.07 15.23 -4.71
CA THR A 18 -1.69 15.52 -4.29
C THR A 18 -1.53 16.93 -3.72
N ASP A 19 -2.40 17.84 -4.08
CA ASP A 19 -2.41 19.21 -3.55
C ASP A 19 -2.96 19.21 -2.12
N THR A 20 -2.09 19.49 -1.16
CA THR A 20 -2.42 19.51 0.28
C THR A 20 -3.45 20.57 0.65
N ALA A 21 -3.58 21.63 -0.14
CA ALA A 21 -4.60 22.65 0.09
C ALA A 21 -6.03 22.13 -0.12
N GLN A 22 -6.17 21.06 -0.90
CA GLN A 22 -7.45 20.40 -1.18
C GLN A 22 -7.75 19.23 -0.21
N TRP A 23 -6.84 18.93 0.70
CA TRP A 23 -7.05 17.85 1.67
C TRP A 23 -8.14 18.22 2.68
N PRO A 24 -8.88 17.21 3.20
CA PRO A 24 -9.85 17.42 4.26
C PRO A 24 -9.19 18.06 5.48
N LYS A 25 -9.79 19.12 6.01
CA LYS A 25 -9.31 19.76 7.26
C LYS A 25 -9.72 18.97 8.51
N GLN A 26 -10.70 18.11 8.39
CA GLN A 26 -11.20 17.24 9.45
C GLN A 26 -11.45 15.85 8.88
N PHE A 27 -11.08 14.84 9.64
CA PHE A 27 -11.33 13.45 9.30
C PHE A 27 -12.58 12.94 10.01
N LYS A 28 -13.31 12.05 9.34
CA LYS A 28 -14.45 11.35 9.89
C LYS A 28 -14.09 9.88 10.04
N GLU A 29 -14.76 9.21 10.94
CA GLU A 29 -14.58 7.78 11.19
C GLU A 29 -15.92 7.05 11.27
N ALA A 30 -15.86 5.71 11.20
CA ALA A 30 -17.06 4.89 11.39
C ALA A 30 -17.63 5.05 12.80
N PRO A 31 -18.96 5.03 12.97
CA PRO A 31 -19.59 5.17 14.29
C PRO A 31 -19.08 4.18 15.34
N GLU A 32 -18.76 2.95 14.92
CA GLU A 32 -18.21 1.92 15.80
C GLU A 32 -16.82 2.29 16.31
N LEU A 33 -15.99 2.92 15.47
CA LEU A 33 -14.67 3.40 15.89
C LEU A 33 -14.79 4.62 16.79
N ALA A 34 -15.69 5.54 16.48
CA ALA A 34 -15.98 6.69 17.33
C ALA A 34 -16.43 6.27 18.74
N ALA A 35 -17.21 5.19 18.86
CA ALA A 35 -17.60 4.61 20.15
C ALA A 35 -16.37 4.09 20.92
N LEU A 36 -15.44 3.40 20.25
CA LEU A 36 -14.20 2.93 20.87
C LEU A 36 -13.29 4.08 21.34
N VAL A 37 -13.25 5.18 20.58
CA VAL A 37 -12.54 6.41 20.98
C VAL A 37 -13.16 6.99 22.23
N LYS A 38 -14.51 7.10 22.27
CA LYS A 38 -15.25 7.59 23.44
C LYS A 38 -15.00 6.73 24.68
N ASP A 39 -14.87 5.42 24.51
CA ASP A 39 -14.58 4.46 25.57
C ASP A 39 -13.11 4.43 25.99
N GLY A 40 -12.25 5.25 25.38
CA GLY A 40 -10.80 5.27 25.64
C GLY A 40 -10.03 4.03 25.13
N LYS A 41 -10.66 3.23 24.26
CA LYS A 41 -10.07 2.00 23.68
C LYS A 41 -9.28 2.24 22.40
N LEU A 42 -9.49 3.40 21.76
CA LEU A 42 -8.76 3.86 20.58
C LEU A 42 -8.35 5.31 20.74
N PRO A 43 -7.19 5.72 20.18
CA PRO A 43 -6.86 7.13 20.05
C PRO A 43 -7.83 7.86 19.09
N PRO A 44 -7.95 9.18 19.18
CA PRO A 44 -8.68 9.99 18.19
C PRO A 44 -8.21 9.73 16.76
N VAL A 45 -9.10 9.92 15.78
CA VAL A 45 -8.83 9.64 14.36
C VAL A 45 -7.61 10.40 13.84
N GLU A 46 -7.39 11.62 14.29
CA GLU A 46 -6.25 12.47 13.89
C GLU A 46 -4.90 11.88 14.32
N GLN A 47 -4.88 11.07 15.38
CA GLN A 47 -3.67 10.39 15.85
C GLN A 47 -3.44 9.05 15.14
N ARG A 48 -4.45 8.51 14.45
CA ARG A 48 -4.38 7.24 13.72
C ARG A 48 -4.06 7.41 12.24
N ILE A 49 -4.43 8.56 11.66
CA ILE A 49 -4.17 8.88 10.26
C ILE A 49 -2.73 9.42 10.13
N PRO A 50 -1.98 9.05 9.06
CA PRO A 50 -0.65 9.59 8.81
C PRO A 50 -0.70 11.10 8.53
N GLN A 51 0.43 11.78 8.73
CA GLN A 51 0.57 13.22 8.39
C GLN A 51 0.41 13.47 6.89
N GLU A 52 0.82 12.50 6.07
CA GLU A 52 0.66 12.52 4.61
C GLU A 52 -0.27 11.37 4.17
N PRO A 53 -1.59 11.47 4.37
CA PRO A 53 -2.52 10.42 3.97
C PRO A 53 -2.64 10.34 2.44
N MET A 54 -3.05 9.19 1.94
CA MET A 54 -3.54 9.10 0.57
C MET A 54 -4.98 9.62 0.53
N VAL A 55 -5.20 10.73 -0.14
CA VAL A 55 -6.52 11.35 -0.29
C VAL A 55 -7.06 11.06 -1.67
N LEU A 56 -8.23 10.44 -1.72
CA LEU A 56 -8.90 10.07 -2.97
C LEU A 56 -10.15 10.92 -3.18
N LYS A 57 -10.26 11.53 -4.35
CA LYS A 57 -11.53 12.08 -4.84
C LYS A 57 -12.32 10.93 -5.45
N PRO A 58 -13.48 10.56 -4.88
CA PRO A 58 -14.27 9.47 -5.41
C PRO A 58 -14.84 9.81 -6.78
N LEU A 59 -15.12 8.78 -7.59
CA LEU A 59 -15.71 8.95 -8.92
C LEU A 59 -17.10 9.59 -8.87
N ARG A 60 -17.93 9.22 -7.93
CA ARG A 60 -19.33 9.65 -7.83
C ARG A 60 -19.67 10.24 -6.47
N SER A 61 -19.47 9.50 -5.40
CA SER A 61 -19.85 9.94 -4.06
C SER A 61 -18.97 9.27 -3.00
N VAL A 62 -18.84 9.92 -1.85
CA VAL A 62 -18.27 9.30 -0.67
C VAL A 62 -19.17 8.16 -0.21
N GLY A 63 -18.58 7.02 0.15
CA GLY A 63 -19.29 5.86 0.64
C GLY A 63 -19.99 6.11 1.97
N LYS A 64 -20.84 5.16 2.38
CA LYS A 64 -21.48 5.14 3.70
C LYS A 64 -20.75 4.14 4.59
N TYR A 65 -20.62 4.49 5.87
CA TYR A 65 -20.08 3.56 6.86
C TYR A 65 -21.03 2.41 7.13
N GLY A 66 -20.47 1.26 7.49
CA GLY A 66 -21.22 0.08 7.89
C GLY A 66 -21.55 -0.87 6.74
N GLY A 67 -22.44 -1.80 7.01
CA GLY A 67 -22.78 -2.88 6.10
C GLY A 67 -21.95 -4.15 6.34
N THR A 68 -22.38 -5.25 5.73
CA THR A 68 -21.71 -6.56 5.80
C THR A 68 -21.56 -7.13 4.40
N TRP A 69 -20.33 -7.35 4.01
CA TRP A 69 -20.05 -8.07 2.77
C TRP A 69 -19.98 -9.57 3.04
N ARG A 70 -20.98 -10.33 2.58
CA ARG A 70 -21.02 -11.78 2.74
C ARG A 70 -20.44 -12.46 1.50
N ARG A 71 -19.55 -13.43 1.72
CA ARG A 71 -18.98 -14.26 0.65
C ARG A 71 -19.10 -15.73 0.99
N GLY A 72 -19.27 -16.55 -0.05
CA GLY A 72 -19.32 -17.99 0.08
C GLY A 72 -17.97 -18.63 -0.22
N PHE A 73 -17.67 -19.72 0.45
CA PHE A 73 -16.50 -20.57 0.23
C PHE A 73 -16.98 -22.00 0.02
N LEU A 74 -16.34 -22.71 -0.91
CA LEU A 74 -16.67 -24.12 -1.21
C LEU A 74 -15.93 -25.10 -0.28
N GLY A 75 -15.06 -24.62 0.58
CA GLY A 75 -14.31 -25.44 1.52
C GLY A 75 -12.90 -24.91 1.78
N PRO A 76 -12.05 -25.65 2.54
CA PRO A 76 -10.71 -25.18 2.91
C PRO A 76 -9.80 -24.86 1.73
N GLY A 77 -9.97 -25.55 0.59
CA GLY A 77 -9.20 -25.29 -0.64
C GLY A 77 -9.52 -23.96 -1.32
N ASP A 78 -10.62 -23.28 -0.95
CA ASP A 78 -11.03 -21.97 -1.49
C ASP A 78 -10.49 -20.78 -0.66
N GLY A 79 -9.41 -20.98 0.08
CA GLY A 79 -8.78 -19.94 0.90
C GLY A 79 -8.37 -18.69 0.10
N GLU A 80 -7.99 -18.86 -1.17
CA GLU A 80 -7.65 -17.76 -2.07
C GLU A 80 -8.79 -16.76 -2.26
N ASN A 81 -10.05 -17.21 -2.20
CA ASN A 81 -11.21 -16.32 -2.28
C ASN A 81 -11.24 -15.31 -1.11
N GLY A 82 -10.83 -15.72 0.08
CA GLY A 82 -10.65 -14.83 1.22
C GLY A 82 -9.49 -13.86 1.04
N ASN A 83 -8.36 -14.34 0.53
CA ASN A 83 -7.18 -13.52 0.26
C ASN A 83 -7.47 -12.41 -0.75
N ARG A 84 -8.25 -12.68 -1.79
CA ARG A 84 -8.64 -11.68 -2.80
C ARG A 84 -9.49 -10.55 -2.25
N VAL A 85 -10.27 -10.79 -1.21
CA VAL A 85 -11.03 -9.70 -0.55
C VAL A 85 -10.13 -8.85 0.33
N ARG A 86 -9.19 -9.50 1.00
CA ARG A 86 -8.28 -8.86 1.93
C ARG A 86 -7.16 -8.10 1.24
N SER A 87 -6.99 -8.24 -0.07
CA SER A 87 -5.83 -7.85 -0.86
C SER A 87 -4.90 -6.88 -0.12
N GLY A 88 -3.68 -7.32 0.16
CA GLY A 88 -2.72 -6.45 0.87
C GLY A 88 -2.54 -5.15 0.10
N ASP A 89 -2.50 -4.04 0.82
CA ASP A 89 -2.12 -2.77 0.24
C ASP A 89 -0.72 -2.90 -0.36
N LYS A 90 -0.57 -2.44 -1.59
CA LYS A 90 0.70 -2.45 -2.30
C LYS A 90 1.40 -1.12 -2.11
N LEU A 91 2.72 -1.10 -2.23
CA LEU A 91 3.48 0.15 -2.25
C LEU A 91 3.06 1.03 -3.42
N LEU A 92 2.88 0.40 -4.56
CA LEU A 92 2.49 1.02 -5.82
C LEU A 92 1.43 0.15 -6.50
N PHE A 93 0.57 0.75 -7.30
CA PHE A 93 -0.45 0.04 -8.08
C PHE A 93 -0.35 0.37 -9.57
N TRP A 94 -0.95 -0.46 -10.39
CA TRP A 94 -1.25 -0.09 -11.78
C TRP A 94 -2.47 0.83 -11.82
N ASP A 95 -2.46 1.75 -12.79
CA ASP A 95 -3.67 2.49 -13.13
C ASP A 95 -4.74 1.57 -13.76
N GLU A 96 -5.92 2.08 -13.99
CA GLU A 96 -7.05 1.33 -14.59
C GLU A 96 -6.75 0.81 -15.99
N THR A 97 -5.78 1.39 -16.68
CA THR A 97 -5.36 0.95 -18.02
C THR A 97 -4.29 -0.14 -17.98
N GLY A 98 -3.65 -0.35 -16.81
CA GLY A 98 -2.52 -1.26 -16.66
C GLY A 98 -1.24 -0.77 -17.33
N THR A 99 -1.14 0.53 -17.66
CA THR A 99 0.00 1.08 -18.40
C THR A 99 0.89 1.99 -17.56
N LYS A 100 0.39 2.48 -16.43
CA LYS A 100 1.13 3.38 -15.54
C LYS A 100 1.12 2.86 -14.11
N ILE A 101 2.24 3.08 -13.43
CA ILE A 101 2.34 2.81 -12.01
C ILE A 101 1.89 4.05 -11.24
N THR A 102 0.98 3.85 -10.30
CA THR A 102 0.42 4.90 -9.45
C THR A 102 0.82 4.74 -7.99
N PRO A 103 0.98 5.83 -7.23
CA PRO A 103 1.19 5.78 -5.79
C PRO A 103 0.07 5.05 -5.05
N SER A 104 0.44 4.34 -3.96
CA SER A 104 -0.50 3.78 -2.99
C SER A 104 0.05 3.95 -1.58
N VAL A 105 0.56 2.90 -0.92
CA VAL A 105 1.23 3.01 0.38
C VAL A 105 2.45 3.92 0.28
N ALA A 106 3.28 3.75 -0.76
CA ALA A 106 4.29 4.74 -1.11
C ALA A 106 3.63 5.95 -1.81
N LYS A 107 4.10 7.15 -1.53
CA LYS A 107 3.63 8.38 -2.19
C LYS A 107 4.25 8.62 -3.56
N GLY A 108 5.33 7.92 -3.87
CA GLY A 108 6.02 8.02 -5.15
C GLY A 108 7.20 7.07 -5.25
N TYR A 109 7.83 7.07 -6.40
CA TYR A 109 9.04 6.31 -6.68
C TYR A 109 9.87 6.99 -7.78
N GLU A 110 11.15 6.64 -7.81
CA GLU A 110 12.08 7.00 -8.88
C GLU A 110 12.89 5.78 -9.29
N ILE A 111 13.20 5.67 -10.57
CA ILE A 111 14.11 4.65 -11.11
C ILE A 111 15.31 5.37 -11.68
N SER A 112 16.53 4.95 -11.33
CA SER A 112 17.77 5.48 -11.91
C SER A 112 17.85 5.24 -13.42
N GLU A 113 18.60 6.07 -14.14
CA GLU A 113 18.73 5.97 -15.60
C GLU A 113 19.22 4.60 -16.07
N ASP A 114 20.08 3.95 -15.28
CA ASP A 114 20.61 2.60 -15.54
C ASP A 114 19.64 1.48 -15.10
N GLY A 115 18.50 1.81 -14.50
CA GLY A 115 17.49 0.88 -14.02
C GLY A 115 17.89 0.07 -12.79
N ARG A 116 19.05 0.32 -12.18
CA ARG A 116 19.59 -0.50 -11.08
C ARG A 116 19.15 -0.08 -9.70
N ARG A 117 18.62 1.12 -9.57
CA ARG A 117 18.14 1.65 -8.31
C ARG A 117 16.71 2.12 -8.44
N THR A 118 15.84 1.60 -7.58
CA THR A 118 14.49 2.12 -7.37
C THR A 118 14.43 2.77 -6.00
N THR A 119 14.10 4.05 -5.95
CA THR A 119 13.87 4.79 -4.71
C THR A 119 12.37 4.86 -4.46
N LEU A 120 11.94 4.45 -3.27
CA LEU A 120 10.54 4.49 -2.82
C LEU A 120 10.40 5.58 -1.76
N TYR A 121 9.41 6.45 -1.93
CA TYR A 121 9.08 7.51 -1.00
C TYR A 121 7.84 7.12 -0.19
N LEU A 122 8.01 6.87 1.10
CA LEU A 122 6.92 6.52 2.01
C LEU A 122 6.16 7.78 2.45
N ARG A 123 4.92 7.59 2.89
CA ARG A 123 4.11 8.66 3.46
C ARG A 123 4.53 8.91 4.89
N LYS A 124 4.75 10.18 5.24
CA LYS A 124 5.17 10.55 6.60
C LYS A 124 4.08 10.26 7.63
N GLY A 125 4.49 9.69 8.74
CA GLY A 125 3.61 9.43 9.88
C GLY A 125 2.71 8.20 9.74
N MET A 126 3.03 7.27 8.83
CA MET A 126 2.37 5.97 8.75
C MET A 126 2.65 5.14 10.00
N LYS A 127 1.69 4.28 10.33
CA LYS A 127 1.74 3.40 11.50
C LYS A 127 1.24 2.01 11.15
N TRP A 128 1.78 1.03 11.83
CA TRP A 128 1.21 -0.31 11.91
C TRP A 128 -0.11 -0.30 12.71
N SER A 129 -0.86 -1.39 12.67
CA SER A 129 -2.14 -1.51 13.37
C SER A 129 -2.03 -1.45 14.90
N ASP A 130 -0.87 -1.72 15.46
CA ASP A 130 -0.56 -1.59 16.88
C ASP A 130 -0.13 -0.17 17.29
N GLY A 131 0.02 0.73 16.30
CA GLY A 131 0.44 2.12 16.50
C GLY A 131 1.94 2.36 16.37
N ALA A 132 2.76 1.33 16.18
CA ALA A 132 4.19 1.49 15.90
C ALA A 132 4.42 2.24 14.59
N PRO A 133 5.47 3.09 14.49
CA PRO A 133 5.79 3.77 13.23
C PRO A 133 6.10 2.78 12.12
N PHE A 134 5.58 3.05 10.91
CA PHE A 134 5.96 2.35 9.68
C PHE A 134 6.98 3.19 8.93
N THR A 135 8.20 2.68 8.81
CA THR A 135 9.35 3.44 8.29
C THR A 135 10.22 2.63 7.34
N ALA A 136 11.28 3.24 6.84
CA ALA A 136 12.29 2.56 6.02
C ALA A 136 13.00 1.43 6.79
N ASP A 137 13.03 1.48 8.13
CA ASP A 137 13.65 0.42 8.94
C ASP A 137 12.91 -0.92 8.81
N ASP A 138 11.58 -0.91 8.61
CA ASP A 138 10.80 -2.13 8.39
C ASP A 138 11.23 -2.88 7.12
N PHE A 139 11.63 -2.15 6.08
CA PHE A 139 12.13 -2.73 4.83
C PHE A 139 13.51 -3.32 4.98
N VAL A 140 14.38 -2.66 5.75
CA VAL A 140 15.73 -3.14 6.05
C VAL A 140 15.64 -4.39 6.92
N PHE A 141 14.85 -4.36 7.99
CA PHE A 141 14.58 -5.51 8.85
C PHE A 141 14.06 -6.71 8.04
N TRP A 142 13.04 -6.49 7.20
CA TRP A 142 12.52 -7.57 6.36
C TRP A 142 13.61 -8.18 5.48
N TYR A 143 14.47 -7.34 4.90
CA TYR A 143 15.52 -7.82 4.01
C TYR A 143 16.65 -8.53 4.77
N GLU A 144 17.19 -7.94 5.81
CA GLU A 144 18.34 -8.45 6.54
C GLU A 144 17.99 -9.64 7.43
N ASP A 145 16.92 -9.55 8.21
CA ASP A 145 16.57 -10.54 9.22
C ASP A 145 15.66 -11.64 8.70
N MET A 146 14.81 -11.36 7.71
CA MET A 146 13.85 -12.33 7.19
C MET A 146 14.27 -12.87 5.82
N TYR A 147 14.48 -11.99 4.83
CA TYR A 147 14.71 -12.43 3.45
C TYR A 147 16.06 -13.12 3.26
N GLN A 148 17.10 -12.66 3.93
CA GLN A 148 18.44 -13.28 3.91
C GLN A 148 18.56 -14.50 4.84
N ASN A 149 17.60 -14.70 5.71
CA ASN A 149 17.60 -15.84 6.62
C ASN A 149 17.25 -17.13 5.87
N LYS A 150 18.24 -18.01 5.70
CA LYS A 150 18.09 -19.27 4.96
C LYS A 150 17.20 -20.30 5.65
N ASP A 151 16.95 -20.16 6.94
CA ASP A 151 16.01 -21.02 7.66
C ASP A 151 14.55 -20.63 7.34
N LEU A 152 14.31 -19.36 7.03
CA LEU A 152 12.99 -18.85 6.64
C LEU A 152 12.78 -18.92 5.12
N ILE A 153 13.76 -18.47 4.34
CA ILE A 153 13.67 -18.38 2.87
C ILE A 153 14.80 -19.20 2.24
N LYS A 154 14.47 -20.43 1.89
CA LYS A 154 15.43 -21.39 1.31
C LYS A 154 15.89 -20.99 -0.10
N SER A 155 15.02 -20.35 -0.86
CA SER A 155 15.31 -19.91 -2.24
C SER A 155 14.83 -18.47 -2.41
N PRO A 156 15.73 -17.51 -2.68
CA PRO A 156 15.33 -16.14 -2.99
C PRO A 156 14.42 -16.09 -4.20
N ALA A 157 13.44 -15.21 -4.18
CA ALA A 157 12.52 -14.99 -5.29
C ALA A 157 13.28 -14.33 -6.46
N PRO A 158 13.18 -14.86 -7.70
CA PRO A 158 13.90 -14.34 -8.85
C PRO A 158 13.68 -12.85 -9.11
N GLU A 159 12.46 -12.37 -8.86
CA GLU A 159 12.08 -10.97 -9.04
C GLU A 159 12.79 -9.99 -8.10
N PHE A 160 13.44 -10.48 -7.07
CA PHE A 160 14.29 -9.68 -6.16
C PHE A 160 15.79 -9.86 -6.41
N SER A 161 16.14 -10.43 -7.54
CA SER A 161 17.52 -10.75 -7.89
C SER A 161 17.87 -10.25 -9.29
N ALA A 162 19.08 -9.80 -9.47
CA ALA A 162 19.66 -9.53 -10.78
C ALA A 162 20.97 -10.34 -10.93
N ASN A 163 21.17 -10.97 -12.09
CA ASN A 163 22.36 -11.80 -12.35
C ASN A 163 22.65 -12.86 -11.27
N GLY A 164 21.57 -13.41 -10.64
CA GLY A 164 21.70 -14.39 -9.56
C GLY A 164 22.09 -13.82 -8.19
N LYS A 165 22.24 -12.51 -8.08
CA LYS A 165 22.50 -11.81 -6.81
C LYS A 165 21.23 -11.16 -6.28
N PRO A 166 20.91 -11.28 -4.99
CA PRO A 166 19.75 -10.62 -4.41
C PRO A 166 19.94 -9.10 -4.37
N GLY A 167 18.92 -8.37 -4.75
CA GLY A 167 18.91 -6.91 -4.62
C GLY A 167 18.90 -6.49 -3.15
N ARG A 168 19.55 -5.39 -2.84
CA ARG A 168 19.66 -4.84 -1.48
C ARG A 168 18.55 -3.84 -1.19
N ARG A 169 18.16 -3.73 0.07
CA ARG A 169 17.30 -2.65 0.56
C ARG A 169 18.10 -1.80 1.51
N ARG A 170 18.09 -0.50 1.26
CA ARG A 170 18.85 0.45 2.05
C ARG A 170 17.95 1.59 2.51
N LYS A 171 18.02 1.90 3.79
CA LYS A 171 17.45 3.12 4.33
C LYS A 171 18.25 4.32 3.82
N VAL A 172 17.60 5.27 3.18
CA VAL A 172 18.17 6.58 2.83
C VAL A 172 17.89 7.56 3.96
N ASP A 173 16.64 7.62 4.37
CA ASP A 173 16.16 8.32 5.56
C ASP A 173 14.94 7.57 6.13
N GLU A 174 14.25 8.14 7.12
CA GLU A 174 13.11 7.51 7.80
C GLU A 174 11.96 7.14 6.85
N THR A 175 11.77 7.90 5.78
CA THR A 175 10.67 7.73 4.82
C THR A 175 11.13 7.39 3.41
N THR A 176 12.41 7.10 3.22
CA THR A 176 12.97 6.83 1.88
C THR A 176 13.77 5.52 1.88
N VAL A 177 13.34 4.61 1.02
CA VAL A 177 13.97 3.29 0.83
C VAL A 177 14.57 3.21 -0.57
N ALA A 178 15.83 2.82 -0.68
CA ALA A 178 16.44 2.43 -1.95
C ALA A 178 16.46 0.91 -2.08
N VAL A 179 16.02 0.42 -3.23
CA VAL A 179 16.19 -0.95 -3.69
C VAL A 179 17.25 -0.93 -4.79
N GLU A 180 18.34 -1.62 -4.57
CA GLU A 180 19.51 -1.59 -5.46
C GLU A 180 19.86 -3.01 -5.92
N VAL A 181 20.24 -3.16 -7.17
CA VAL A 181 20.76 -4.40 -7.74
C VAL A 181 22.16 -4.16 -8.27
N ASP A 182 23.07 -5.07 -7.93
CA ASP A 182 24.45 -5.05 -8.43
C ASP A 182 24.53 -5.70 -9.83
N ASP A 183 25.60 -5.41 -10.55
CA ASP A 183 25.98 -6.07 -11.82
C ASP A 183 26.20 -7.57 -11.66
#